data_178ab0ae9b35b71afd333ed491b18398
#
_entry.id   178ab0ae9b35b71afd333ed491b18398
#
_cell.length_a   1.000
_cell.length_b   1.000
_cell.length_c   1.000
_cell.angle_alpha   90.00
_cell.angle_beta   90.00
_cell.angle_gamma   90.00
#
_symmetry.space_group_name_H-M   'P 1'
#
loop_
_entity.id
_entity.type
_entity.pdbx_description
1 polymer ?
#
loop_
_entity_poly.entity_id
_entity_poly.type
_entity_poly.pdbx_seq_one_letter_code
_entity_poly.pdbx_strand_id
1 'polypeptide(L)'
;EIINALARIPGLQVASRTSSFAFKGKSVEISEVGRRLGVSSVLEGSVRKIGNRIRINAQLVNVANNYQLWSETFDRQLEDVFAIQDEISRAIADALKIRLMGGAQAEPLVKPATDNLEAYTLYLKGRFFVNRLAEHDLHKAQSLFEQALDADPGYARAYSGIADCWSNLADDWVPPEVAYPKAKSAATRAVQLDPSLGEAHTSIGKVLCWYEWDFEGASRALAKAVEY
;
A
#
# COMPACT_ATOMS: atom_id res chain seq x y z
N GLU A 1 -0.99 -3.62 -2.76
CA GLU A 1 -0.19 -3.94 -3.94
C GLU A 1 -1.03 -3.92 -5.23
N ILE A 2 -2.17 -4.63 -5.32
CA ILE A 2 -3.00 -4.68 -6.54
C ILE A 2 -3.44 -3.28 -7.01
N ILE A 3 -3.88 -2.38 -6.11
CA ILE A 3 -4.23 -0.99 -6.46
C ILE A 3 -3.05 -0.28 -7.11
N ASN A 4 -1.85 -0.41 -6.55
CA ASN A 4 -0.64 0.22 -7.08
C ASN A 4 -0.24 -0.37 -8.45
N ALA A 5 -0.36 -1.69 -8.61
CA ALA A 5 -0.08 -2.36 -9.88
C ALA A 5 -1.04 -1.89 -10.98
N LEU A 6 -2.34 -1.84 -10.69
CA LEU A 6 -3.36 -1.41 -11.65
C LEU A 6 -3.22 0.09 -12.00
N ALA A 7 -2.83 0.94 -11.05
CA ALA A 7 -2.65 2.38 -11.29
C ALA A 7 -1.49 2.70 -12.26
N ARG A 8 -0.55 1.76 -12.44
CA ARG A 8 0.55 1.88 -13.42
C ARG A 8 0.15 1.54 -14.86
N ILE A 9 -1.06 1.00 -15.06
CA ILE A 9 -1.52 0.63 -16.40
C ILE A 9 -2.00 1.89 -17.14
N PRO A 10 -1.40 2.26 -18.29
CA PRO A 10 -1.82 3.44 -19.04
C PRO A 10 -3.29 3.37 -19.44
N GLY A 11 -4.02 4.44 -19.17
CA GLY A 11 -5.45 4.54 -19.49
C GLY A 11 -6.40 3.92 -18.46
N LEU A 12 -5.89 3.31 -17.38
CA LEU A 12 -6.70 2.82 -16.27
C LEU A 12 -6.69 3.82 -15.11
N GLN A 13 -7.86 4.34 -14.76
CA GLN A 13 -8.03 5.17 -13.55
C GLN A 13 -8.48 4.29 -12.39
N VAL A 14 -7.72 4.30 -11.31
CA VAL A 14 -7.98 3.46 -10.13
C VAL A 14 -8.29 4.36 -8.94
N ALA A 15 -9.42 4.09 -8.27
CA ALA A 15 -9.79 4.82 -7.06
C ALA A 15 -8.73 4.59 -5.96
N SER A 16 -8.44 5.64 -5.18
CA SER A 16 -7.43 5.59 -4.13
C SER A 16 -7.74 4.51 -3.08
N ARG A 17 -6.69 4.01 -2.43
CA ARG A 17 -6.84 3.05 -1.32
C ARG A 17 -7.76 3.61 -0.22
N THR A 18 -7.56 4.86 0.19
CA THR A 18 -8.34 5.50 1.26
C THR A 18 -9.82 5.52 0.92
N SER A 19 -10.16 5.93 -0.31
CA SER A 19 -11.55 5.98 -0.78
C SER A 19 -12.18 4.59 -0.87
N SER A 20 -11.45 3.61 -1.42
CA SER A 20 -11.94 2.22 -1.56
C SER A 20 -12.12 1.53 -0.20
N PHE A 21 -11.19 1.74 0.73
CA PHE A 21 -11.22 1.12 2.06
C PHE A 21 -12.31 1.71 2.98
N ALA A 22 -12.88 2.85 2.66
CA ALA A 22 -14.05 3.39 3.37
C ALA A 22 -15.27 2.45 3.32
N PHE A 23 -15.30 1.52 2.37
CA PHE A 23 -16.34 0.50 2.19
C PHE A 23 -15.99 -0.86 2.80
N LYS A 24 -14.74 -1.07 3.25
CA LYS A 24 -14.30 -2.36 3.79
C LYS A 24 -15.14 -2.80 4.98
N GLY A 25 -15.65 -4.02 4.92
CA GLY A 25 -16.49 -4.62 5.97
C GLY A 25 -17.91 -4.06 6.06
N LYS A 26 -18.32 -3.21 5.12
CA LYS A 26 -19.68 -2.67 5.05
C LYS A 26 -20.49 -3.43 4.02
N SER A 27 -21.76 -3.72 4.33
CA SER A 27 -22.72 -4.25 3.36
C SER A 27 -23.32 -3.07 2.58
N VAL A 28 -22.66 -2.68 1.49
CA VAL A 28 -23.09 -1.60 0.60
C VAL A 28 -23.24 -2.17 -0.80
N GLU A 29 -24.31 -1.79 -1.50
CA GLU A 29 -24.52 -2.21 -2.89
C GLU A 29 -23.42 -1.69 -3.82
N ILE A 30 -22.99 -2.51 -4.77
CA ILE A 30 -21.92 -2.18 -5.73
C ILE A 30 -22.25 -0.93 -6.55
N SER A 31 -23.52 -0.73 -6.90
CA SER A 31 -24.02 0.48 -7.56
C SER A 31 -23.75 1.76 -6.75
N GLU A 32 -23.94 1.70 -5.44
CA GLU A 32 -23.66 2.81 -4.53
C GLU A 32 -22.15 3.05 -4.36
N VAL A 33 -21.36 1.98 -4.26
CA VAL A 33 -19.89 2.07 -4.24
C VAL A 33 -19.39 2.73 -5.51
N GLY A 34 -19.86 2.26 -6.67
CA GLY A 34 -19.49 2.82 -7.98
C GLY A 34 -19.84 4.29 -8.12
N ARG A 35 -21.04 4.69 -7.67
CA ARG A 35 -21.48 6.07 -7.68
C ARG A 35 -20.61 6.97 -6.80
N ARG A 36 -20.28 6.54 -5.59
CA ARG A 36 -19.46 7.33 -4.65
C ARG A 36 -18.01 7.44 -5.07
N LEU A 37 -17.46 6.41 -5.70
CA LEU A 37 -16.07 6.40 -6.17
C LEU A 37 -15.93 6.94 -7.60
N GLY A 38 -17.02 7.13 -8.33
CA GLY A 38 -16.99 7.55 -9.74
C GLY A 38 -16.37 6.51 -10.67
N VAL A 39 -16.56 5.19 -10.38
CA VAL A 39 -15.97 4.10 -11.14
C VAL A 39 -17.03 3.27 -11.86
N SER A 40 -16.66 2.69 -12.99
CA SER A 40 -17.54 1.82 -13.80
C SER A 40 -17.46 0.34 -13.42
N SER A 41 -16.42 -0.06 -12.70
CA SER A 41 -16.20 -1.43 -12.24
C SER A 41 -15.66 -1.44 -10.82
N VAL A 42 -16.03 -2.46 -10.04
CA VAL A 42 -15.55 -2.67 -8.65
C VAL A 42 -14.92 -4.04 -8.56
N LEU A 43 -13.69 -4.08 -8.03
CA LEU A 43 -13.03 -5.30 -7.61
C LEU A 43 -13.37 -5.56 -6.15
N GLU A 44 -13.90 -6.73 -5.87
CA GLU A 44 -14.12 -7.22 -4.52
C GLU A 44 -13.59 -8.63 -4.34
N GLY A 45 -13.40 -9.03 -3.11
CA GLY A 45 -12.92 -10.37 -2.81
C GLY A 45 -12.70 -10.65 -1.35
N SER A 46 -12.30 -11.88 -1.07
CA SER A 46 -11.99 -12.32 0.28
C SER A 46 -10.66 -13.09 0.32
N VAL A 47 -9.98 -13.00 1.45
CA VAL A 47 -8.73 -13.70 1.69
C VAL A 47 -8.88 -14.55 2.93
N ARG A 48 -8.56 -15.85 2.83
CA ARG A 48 -8.53 -16.79 3.96
C ARG A 48 -7.15 -17.43 4.03
N LYS A 49 -6.56 -17.43 5.22
CA LYS A 49 -5.30 -18.12 5.51
C LYS A 49 -5.57 -19.32 6.40
N ILE A 50 -5.05 -20.49 6.02
CA ILE A 50 -5.14 -21.74 6.80
C ILE A 50 -3.73 -22.35 6.81
N GLY A 51 -3.03 -22.24 7.94
CA GLY A 51 -1.63 -22.66 8.04
C GLY A 51 -0.75 -21.88 7.04
N ASN A 52 -0.08 -22.59 6.14
CA ASN A 52 0.77 -22.02 5.09
C ASN A 52 0.03 -21.88 3.73
N ARG A 53 -1.27 -22.13 3.68
CA ARG A 53 -2.08 -21.93 2.45
C ARG A 53 -2.89 -20.66 2.55
N ILE A 54 -3.02 -19.99 1.41
CA ILE A 54 -3.84 -18.81 1.21
C ILE A 54 -4.86 -19.09 0.11
N ARG A 55 -6.13 -18.84 0.41
CA ARG A 55 -7.20 -18.86 -0.58
C ARG A 55 -7.72 -17.44 -0.78
N ILE A 56 -7.68 -17.00 -2.02
CA ILE A 56 -8.16 -15.67 -2.43
C ILE A 56 -9.28 -15.87 -3.43
N ASN A 57 -10.46 -15.35 -3.13
CA ASN A 57 -11.53 -15.20 -4.11
C ASN A 57 -11.51 -13.74 -4.56
N ALA A 58 -11.48 -13.51 -5.85
CA ALA A 58 -11.51 -12.17 -6.44
C ALA A 58 -12.56 -12.13 -7.55
N GLN A 59 -13.32 -11.06 -7.62
CA GLN A 59 -14.30 -10.82 -8.67
C GLN A 59 -14.33 -9.36 -9.08
N LEU A 60 -14.47 -9.12 -10.37
CA LEU A 60 -14.66 -7.82 -10.97
C LEU A 60 -16.11 -7.67 -11.43
N VAL A 61 -16.81 -6.66 -10.96
CA VAL A 61 -18.22 -6.45 -11.21
C VAL A 61 -18.44 -5.13 -11.92
N ASN A 62 -19.28 -5.13 -12.95
CA ASN A 62 -19.72 -3.92 -13.63
C ASN A 62 -20.79 -3.20 -12.78
N VAL A 63 -20.56 -1.92 -12.50
CA VAL A 63 -21.43 -1.10 -11.64
C VAL A 63 -22.81 -0.86 -12.25
N ALA A 64 -22.89 -0.72 -13.59
CA ALA A 64 -24.13 -0.31 -14.27
C ALA A 64 -25.20 -1.41 -14.27
N ASN A 65 -24.80 -2.67 -14.25
CA ASN A 65 -25.70 -3.81 -14.38
C ASN A 65 -25.50 -4.92 -13.36
N ASN A 66 -24.54 -4.77 -12.44
CA ASN A 66 -24.16 -5.75 -11.42
C ASN A 66 -23.73 -7.12 -11.97
N TYR A 67 -23.35 -7.22 -13.26
CA TYR A 67 -22.83 -8.47 -13.82
C TYR A 67 -21.35 -8.62 -13.53
N GLN A 68 -20.95 -9.85 -13.20
CA GLN A 68 -19.55 -10.23 -13.08
C GLN A 68 -18.88 -10.17 -14.46
N LEU A 69 -17.81 -9.37 -14.55
CA LEU A 69 -16.93 -9.33 -15.71
C LEU A 69 -15.87 -10.42 -15.66
N TRP A 70 -15.46 -10.76 -14.43
CA TRP A 70 -14.46 -11.78 -14.15
C TRP A 70 -14.59 -12.25 -12.68
N SER A 71 -14.31 -13.54 -12.45
CA SER A 71 -14.23 -14.12 -11.10
C SER A 71 -13.28 -15.30 -11.11
N GLU A 72 -12.42 -15.37 -10.11
CA GLU A 72 -11.45 -16.43 -9.97
C GLU A 72 -11.13 -16.72 -8.50
N THR A 73 -10.75 -17.99 -8.24
CA THR A 73 -10.31 -18.44 -6.91
C THR A 73 -8.88 -18.94 -7.00
N PHE A 74 -7.99 -18.30 -6.25
CA PHE A 74 -6.58 -18.67 -6.12
C PHE A 74 -6.41 -19.46 -4.82
N ASP A 75 -5.88 -20.68 -4.92
CA ASP A 75 -5.53 -21.53 -3.78
C ASP A 75 -4.05 -21.90 -3.93
N ARG A 76 -3.19 -21.26 -3.14
CA ARG A 76 -1.72 -21.30 -3.30
C ARG A 76 -1.03 -21.40 -1.94
N GLN A 77 0.27 -21.65 -1.96
CA GLN A 77 1.12 -21.49 -0.78
C GLN A 77 1.30 -20.01 -0.45
N LEU A 78 1.54 -19.69 0.82
CA LEU A 78 1.72 -18.30 1.26
C LEU A 78 2.96 -17.64 0.63
N GLU A 79 3.99 -18.43 0.33
CA GLU A 79 5.22 -18.00 -0.35
C GLU A 79 4.93 -17.43 -1.74
N ASP A 80 3.85 -17.87 -2.40
CA ASP A 80 3.46 -17.43 -3.74
C ASP A 80 2.68 -16.10 -3.74
N VAL A 81 2.53 -15.42 -2.60
CA VAL A 81 1.65 -14.26 -2.45
C VAL A 81 1.93 -13.14 -3.48
N PHE A 82 3.18 -12.91 -3.83
CA PHE A 82 3.56 -11.88 -4.81
C PHE A 82 3.19 -12.30 -6.23
N ALA A 83 3.41 -13.56 -6.59
CA ALA A 83 3.00 -14.12 -7.87
C ALA A 83 1.48 -14.05 -8.05
N ILE A 84 0.71 -14.36 -7.00
CA ILE A 84 -0.75 -14.27 -6.99
C ILE A 84 -1.22 -12.82 -7.23
N GLN A 85 -0.57 -11.84 -6.60
CA GLN A 85 -0.92 -10.43 -6.79
C GLN A 85 -0.71 -9.96 -8.23
N ASP A 86 0.39 -10.39 -8.87
CA ASP A 86 0.66 -10.11 -10.28
C ASP A 86 -0.36 -10.80 -11.19
N GLU A 87 -0.65 -12.08 -10.94
CA GLU A 87 -1.65 -12.88 -11.67
C GLU A 87 -3.04 -12.22 -11.62
N ILE A 88 -3.50 -11.81 -10.44
CA ILE A 88 -4.77 -11.08 -10.27
C ILE A 88 -4.76 -9.76 -11.05
N SER A 89 -3.68 -8.99 -10.96
CA SER A 89 -3.59 -7.68 -11.62
C SER A 89 -3.65 -7.82 -13.14
N ARG A 90 -3.00 -8.84 -13.71
CA ARG A 90 -3.07 -9.17 -15.15
C ARG A 90 -4.47 -9.61 -15.55
N ALA A 91 -5.07 -10.53 -14.81
CA ALA A 91 -6.41 -11.02 -15.09
C ALA A 91 -7.47 -9.89 -15.08
N ILE A 92 -7.34 -8.93 -14.17
CA ILE A 92 -8.21 -7.73 -14.15
C ILE A 92 -7.98 -6.87 -15.39
N ALA A 93 -6.73 -6.62 -15.77
CA ALA A 93 -6.41 -5.84 -16.95
C ALA A 93 -6.99 -6.48 -18.23
N ASP A 94 -6.87 -7.79 -18.37
CA ASP A 94 -7.43 -8.56 -19.47
C ASP A 94 -8.96 -8.50 -19.50
N ALA A 95 -9.59 -8.67 -18.33
CA ALA A 95 -11.06 -8.60 -18.19
C ALA A 95 -11.61 -7.20 -18.56
N LEU A 96 -10.85 -6.15 -18.31
CA LEU A 96 -11.18 -4.78 -18.72
C LEU A 96 -10.82 -4.50 -20.20
N LYS A 97 -10.27 -5.47 -20.92
CA LYS A 97 -9.79 -5.34 -22.33
C LYS A 97 -8.75 -4.23 -22.50
N ILE A 98 -7.98 -3.97 -21.45
CA ILE A 98 -6.87 -3.03 -21.49
C ILE A 98 -5.68 -3.77 -22.09
N ARG A 99 -5.17 -3.27 -23.21
CA ARG A 99 -3.95 -3.81 -23.81
C ARG A 99 -2.77 -3.42 -22.93
N LEU A 100 -2.18 -4.40 -22.25
CA LEU A 100 -0.88 -4.24 -21.62
C LEU A 100 0.15 -4.07 -22.77
N MET A 101 0.78 -2.92 -22.84
CA MET A 101 1.86 -2.67 -23.80
C MET A 101 3.10 -3.44 -23.33
N GLY A 102 3.30 -4.62 -23.90
CA GLY A 102 4.47 -5.50 -23.64
C GLY A 102 4.08 -6.95 -23.87
N GLY A 103 4.83 -7.64 -24.74
CA GLY A 103 4.62 -9.06 -25.02
C GLY A 103 4.95 -9.95 -23.82
N ALA A 104 5.06 -11.27 -24.02
CA ALA A 104 5.25 -12.31 -22.99
C ALA A 104 6.47 -12.16 -22.06
N GLN A 105 7.25 -11.08 -22.20
CA GLN A 105 8.41 -10.71 -21.36
C GLN A 105 8.19 -9.39 -20.60
N ALA A 106 6.95 -8.93 -20.45
CA ALA A 106 6.68 -7.73 -19.65
C ALA A 106 7.11 -7.96 -18.19
N GLU A 107 7.77 -6.96 -17.59
CA GLU A 107 8.10 -6.97 -16.17
C GLU A 107 6.83 -7.23 -15.33
N PRO A 108 6.96 -7.90 -14.18
CA PRO A 108 5.84 -8.13 -13.27
C PRO A 108 5.13 -6.81 -12.94
N LEU A 109 3.79 -6.78 -13.02
CA LEU A 109 2.99 -5.62 -12.63
C LEU A 109 3.12 -5.34 -11.11
N VAL A 110 3.28 -6.39 -10.33
CA VAL A 110 3.59 -6.32 -8.90
C VAL A 110 5.08 -6.57 -8.71
N LYS A 111 5.83 -5.50 -8.43
CA LYS A 111 7.22 -5.63 -8.01
C LYS A 111 7.23 -5.81 -6.49
N PRO A 112 7.71 -6.95 -5.97
CA PRO A 112 7.83 -7.15 -4.53
C PRO A 112 8.70 -6.06 -3.92
N ALA A 113 8.25 -5.48 -2.82
CA ALA A 113 9.05 -4.49 -2.08
C ALA A 113 10.12 -5.15 -1.19
N THR A 114 10.03 -6.47 -1.01
CA THR A 114 11.00 -7.37 -0.38
C THR A 114 10.70 -8.80 -0.83
N ASP A 115 11.73 -9.61 -0.98
CA ASP A 115 11.61 -11.07 -1.24
C ASP A 115 11.48 -11.85 0.08
N ASN A 116 11.64 -11.20 1.23
CA ASN A 116 11.54 -11.82 2.54
C ASN A 116 10.10 -11.82 3.05
N LEU A 117 9.47 -13.00 3.07
CA LEU A 117 8.09 -13.17 3.49
C LEU A 117 7.86 -12.83 4.97
N GLU A 118 8.86 -13.07 5.84
CA GLU A 118 8.78 -12.72 7.25
C GLU A 118 8.76 -11.20 7.43
N ALA A 119 9.70 -10.48 6.77
CA ALA A 119 9.74 -9.02 6.75
C ALA A 119 8.44 -8.43 6.23
N TYR A 120 7.90 -8.98 5.14
CA TYR A 120 6.62 -8.55 4.59
C TYR A 120 5.45 -8.76 5.56
N THR A 121 5.41 -9.93 6.23
CA THR A 121 4.34 -10.24 7.19
C THR A 121 4.40 -9.31 8.40
N LEU A 122 5.60 -9.04 8.92
CA LEU A 122 5.82 -8.11 10.04
C LEU A 122 5.42 -6.68 9.64
N TYR A 123 5.80 -6.23 8.45
CA TYR A 123 5.39 -4.94 7.90
C TYR A 123 3.88 -4.79 7.84
N LEU A 124 3.15 -5.79 7.32
CA LEU A 124 1.68 -5.75 7.23
C LEU A 124 1.03 -5.65 8.62
N LYS A 125 1.57 -6.36 9.62
CA LYS A 125 1.11 -6.24 11.02
C LYS A 125 1.39 -4.84 11.57
N GLY A 126 2.57 -4.28 11.31
CA GLY A 126 2.93 -2.91 11.70
C GLY A 126 1.94 -1.90 11.10
N ARG A 127 1.65 -1.98 9.80
CA ARG A 127 0.66 -1.12 9.12
C ARG A 127 -0.74 -1.20 9.73
N PHE A 128 -1.14 -2.37 10.20
CA PHE A 128 -2.42 -2.51 10.92
C PHE A 128 -2.46 -1.65 12.18
N PHE A 129 -1.38 -1.64 12.97
CA PHE A 129 -1.31 -0.87 14.21
C PHE A 129 -1.16 0.64 13.96
N VAL A 130 -0.36 1.07 12.98
CA VAL A 130 -0.24 2.50 12.61
C VAL A 130 -1.60 3.13 12.33
N ASN A 131 -2.48 2.41 11.63
CA ASN A 131 -3.80 2.94 11.27
C ASN A 131 -4.77 3.16 12.45
N ARG A 132 -4.41 2.73 13.66
CA ARG A 132 -5.22 2.90 14.87
C ARG A 132 -4.91 4.19 15.62
N LEU A 133 -3.76 4.80 15.33
CA LEU A 133 -3.32 6.10 15.85
C LEU A 133 -3.37 6.22 17.38
N ALA A 134 -3.20 5.13 18.12
CA ALA A 134 -3.04 5.15 19.57
C ALA A 134 -1.56 5.02 19.93
N GLU A 135 -1.10 5.68 20.97
CA GLU A 135 0.31 5.69 21.40
C GLU A 135 0.91 4.27 21.48
N HIS A 136 0.25 3.38 22.25
CA HIS A 136 0.75 2.02 22.41
C HIS A 136 0.74 1.21 21.10
N ASP A 137 -0.22 1.49 20.19
CA ASP A 137 -0.29 0.85 18.87
C ASP A 137 0.84 1.36 17.96
N LEU A 138 1.18 2.65 18.03
CA LEU A 138 2.31 3.23 17.30
C LEU A 138 3.65 2.64 17.75
N HIS A 139 3.88 2.48 19.04
CA HIS A 139 5.08 1.81 19.56
C HIS A 139 5.12 0.33 19.18
N LYS A 140 3.97 -0.36 19.19
CA LYS A 140 3.90 -1.75 18.72
C LYS A 140 4.16 -1.86 17.22
N ALA A 141 3.67 -0.93 16.41
CA ALA A 141 3.95 -0.86 14.99
C ALA A 141 5.45 -0.66 14.74
N GLN A 142 6.07 0.24 15.49
CA GLN A 142 7.51 0.52 15.45
C GLN A 142 8.33 -0.76 15.66
N SER A 143 8.06 -1.49 16.75
CA SER A 143 8.73 -2.75 17.04
C SER A 143 8.54 -3.80 15.93
N LEU A 144 7.37 -3.85 15.28
CA LEU A 144 7.13 -4.77 14.16
C LEU A 144 7.89 -4.37 12.90
N PHE A 145 8.05 -3.08 12.62
CA PHE A 145 8.89 -2.61 11.52
C PHE A 145 10.37 -2.83 11.78
N GLU A 146 10.84 -2.65 13.02
CA GLU A 146 12.20 -2.96 13.43
C GLU A 146 12.51 -4.45 13.23
N GLN A 147 11.63 -5.35 13.67
CA GLN A 147 11.74 -6.77 13.40
C GLN A 147 11.72 -7.09 11.88
N ALA A 148 10.94 -6.35 11.10
CA ALA A 148 10.96 -6.50 9.64
C ALA A 148 12.32 -6.11 9.05
N LEU A 149 12.99 -5.09 9.61
CA LEU A 149 14.33 -4.68 9.20
C LEU A 149 15.43 -5.65 9.71
N ASP A 150 15.22 -6.33 10.83
CA ASP A 150 16.10 -7.41 11.27
C ASP A 150 16.08 -8.58 10.28
N ALA A 151 14.89 -8.87 9.73
CA ALA A 151 14.72 -9.93 8.72
C ALA A 151 15.18 -9.49 7.31
N ASP A 152 14.99 -8.22 6.95
CA ASP A 152 15.44 -7.61 5.69
C ASP A 152 15.87 -6.15 5.89
N PRO A 153 17.17 -5.89 6.10
CA PRO A 153 17.70 -4.55 6.28
C PRO A 153 17.53 -3.62 5.05
N GLY A 154 17.22 -4.18 3.88
CA GLY A 154 16.95 -3.45 2.63
C GLY A 154 15.50 -3.03 2.44
N TYR A 155 14.61 -3.37 3.36
CA TYR A 155 13.19 -3.17 3.19
C TYR A 155 12.76 -1.69 3.38
N ALA A 156 12.81 -0.90 2.31
CA ALA A 156 12.50 0.53 2.30
C ALA A 156 11.15 0.89 2.95
N ARG A 157 10.11 0.09 2.71
CA ARG A 157 8.77 0.34 3.27
C ARG A 157 8.73 0.21 4.80
N ALA A 158 9.55 -0.63 5.40
CA ALA A 158 9.62 -0.73 6.85
C ALA A 158 10.21 0.54 7.47
N TYR A 159 11.25 1.12 6.85
CA TYR A 159 11.76 2.43 7.24
C TYR A 159 10.72 3.54 7.11
N SER A 160 9.95 3.56 6.02
CA SER A 160 8.83 4.50 5.87
C SER A 160 7.78 4.31 6.96
N GLY A 161 7.48 3.06 7.34
CA GLY A 161 6.57 2.76 8.46
C GLY A 161 7.08 3.30 9.80
N ILE A 162 8.38 3.21 10.08
CA ILE A 162 9.00 3.80 11.28
C ILE A 162 8.88 5.33 11.24
N ALA A 163 9.10 5.95 10.07
CA ALA A 163 8.94 7.39 9.91
C ALA A 163 7.48 7.83 10.19
N ASP A 164 6.50 7.07 9.71
CA ASP A 164 5.08 7.30 9.99
C ASP A 164 4.80 7.21 11.50
N CYS A 165 5.36 6.21 12.20
CA CYS A 165 5.19 6.07 13.65
C CYS A 165 5.71 7.30 14.39
N TRP A 166 6.94 7.72 14.11
CA TRP A 166 7.54 8.90 14.75
C TRP A 166 6.78 10.19 14.43
N SER A 167 6.34 10.37 13.18
CA SER A 167 5.55 11.53 12.78
C SER A 167 4.18 11.59 13.47
N ASN A 168 3.58 10.43 13.76
CA ASN A 168 2.29 10.37 14.46
C ASN A 168 2.43 10.40 15.99
N LEU A 169 3.61 10.09 16.54
CA LEU A 169 3.91 10.25 17.98
C LEU A 169 4.28 11.68 18.33
N ALA A 170 4.73 12.46 17.35
CA ALA A 170 5.09 13.86 17.57
C ALA A 170 3.88 14.66 18.07
N ASP A 171 4.17 15.68 18.84
CA ASP A 171 3.25 16.67 19.40
C ASP A 171 2.38 16.15 20.54
N ASP A 172 1.73 14.99 20.42
CA ASP A 172 0.80 14.47 21.45
C ASP A 172 1.51 13.65 22.55
N TRP A 173 2.53 12.83 22.19
CA TRP A 173 3.15 11.87 23.13
C TRP A 173 4.67 12.02 23.23
N VAL A 174 5.33 12.44 22.16
CA VAL A 174 6.79 12.62 22.14
C VAL A 174 7.11 14.04 21.71
N PRO A 175 8.03 14.74 22.42
CA PRO A 175 8.44 16.09 22.04
C PRO A 175 8.89 16.17 20.58
N PRO A 176 8.46 17.21 19.82
CA PRO A 176 8.77 17.39 18.41
C PRO A 176 10.27 17.31 18.08
N GLU A 177 11.12 17.88 18.93
CA GLU A 177 12.58 17.86 18.80
C GLU A 177 13.21 16.47 18.93
N VAL A 178 12.46 15.50 19.45
CA VAL A 178 12.87 14.08 19.53
C VAL A 178 12.27 13.27 18.38
N ALA A 179 10.98 13.47 18.11
CA ALA A 179 10.24 12.64 17.17
C ALA A 179 10.56 12.96 15.70
N TYR A 180 10.52 14.23 15.32
CA TYR A 180 10.71 14.61 13.91
C TYR A 180 12.12 14.31 13.35
N PRO A 181 13.23 14.52 14.08
CA PRO A 181 14.54 14.08 13.59
C PRO A 181 14.63 12.56 13.33
N LYS A 182 13.98 11.75 14.17
CA LYS A 182 13.91 10.29 13.98
C LYS A 182 13.05 9.94 12.78
N ALA A 183 11.89 10.60 12.61
CA ALA A 183 11.05 10.45 11.42
C ALA A 183 11.82 10.79 10.14
N LYS A 184 12.54 11.93 10.13
CA LYS A 184 13.36 12.36 8.99
C LYS A 184 14.45 11.36 8.64
N SER A 185 15.17 10.87 9.65
CA SER A 185 16.24 9.89 9.47
C SER A 185 15.69 8.60 8.82
N ALA A 186 14.61 8.06 9.34
CA ALA A 186 13.98 6.86 8.80
C ALA A 186 13.44 7.08 7.38
N ALA A 187 12.73 8.19 7.12
CA ALA A 187 12.22 8.51 5.79
C ALA A 187 13.34 8.72 4.77
N THR A 188 14.44 9.38 5.17
CA THR A 188 15.62 9.56 4.30
C THR A 188 16.24 8.21 3.94
N ARG A 189 16.34 7.29 4.92
CA ARG A 189 16.83 5.94 4.64
C ARG A 189 15.93 5.18 3.69
N ALA A 190 14.62 5.32 3.84
CA ALA A 190 13.65 4.73 2.91
C ALA A 190 13.85 5.22 1.48
N VAL A 191 14.01 6.53 1.27
CA VAL A 191 14.25 7.13 -0.06
C VAL A 191 15.60 6.71 -0.64
N GLN A 192 16.64 6.52 0.19
CA GLN A 192 17.94 6.00 -0.28
C GLN A 192 17.83 4.58 -0.82
N LEU A 193 16.98 3.75 -0.22
CA LEU A 193 16.75 2.36 -0.64
C LEU A 193 15.78 2.26 -1.83
N ASP A 194 14.74 3.08 -1.83
CA ASP A 194 13.76 3.16 -2.91
C ASP A 194 13.38 4.63 -3.16
N PRO A 195 14.04 5.30 -4.12
CA PRO A 195 13.75 6.70 -4.46
C PRO A 195 12.31 6.92 -4.99
N SER A 196 11.62 5.87 -5.43
CA SER A 196 10.26 5.93 -5.95
C SER A 196 9.19 5.65 -4.90
N LEU A 197 9.57 5.52 -3.62
CA LEU A 197 8.62 5.23 -2.54
C LEU A 197 7.88 6.50 -2.10
N GLY A 198 6.68 6.72 -2.64
CA GLY A 198 5.85 7.90 -2.37
C GLY A 198 5.56 8.13 -0.87
N GLU A 199 5.34 7.04 -0.10
CA GLU A 199 5.12 7.11 1.35
C GLU A 199 6.33 7.75 2.08
N ALA A 200 7.56 7.45 1.67
CA ALA A 200 8.76 8.04 2.27
C ALA A 200 8.88 9.53 1.96
N HIS A 201 8.57 9.94 0.73
CA HIS A 201 8.52 11.36 0.34
C HIS A 201 7.42 12.10 1.11
N THR A 202 6.28 11.47 1.39
CA THR A 202 5.22 12.03 2.24
C THR A 202 5.73 12.30 3.65
N SER A 203 6.43 11.34 4.27
CA SER A 203 6.99 11.50 5.62
C SER A 203 8.04 12.62 5.67
N ILE A 204 8.89 12.74 4.65
CA ILE A 204 9.83 13.87 4.52
C ILE A 204 9.06 15.20 4.42
N GLY A 205 8.05 15.27 3.57
CA GLY A 205 7.23 16.47 3.40
C GLY A 205 6.56 16.93 4.70
N LYS A 206 6.06 15.99 5.51
CA LYS A 206 5.51 16.29 6.83
C LYS A 206 6.54 16.93 7.76
N VAL A 207 7.74 16.35 7.87
CA VAL A 207 8.80 16.89 8.73
C VAL A 207 9.21 18.29 8.29
N LEU A 208 9.43 18.49 6.99
CA LEU A 208 9.81 19.79 6.44
C LEU A 208 8.72 20.84 6.71
N CYS A 209 7.45 20.48 6.56
CA CYS A 209 6.32 21.39 6.75
C CYS A 209 6.10 21.75 8.24
N TRP A 210 6.04 20.75 9.12
CA TRP A 210 5.53 20.94 10.50
C TRP A 210 6.62 21.18 11.54
N TYR A 211 7.86 20.79 11.22
CA TYR A 211 8.96 20.94 12.17
C TYR A 211 10.04 21.91 11.68
N GLU A 212 10.46 21.81 10.41
CA GLU A 212 11.53 22.64 9.87
C GLU A 212 11.03 23.95 9.23
N TRP A 213 9.72 24.10 9.03
CA TRP A 213 9.06 25.24 8.39
C TRP A 213 9.59 25.54 6.96
N ASP A 214 10.20 24.53 6.31
CA ASP A 214 10.61 24.57 4.90
C ASP A 214 9.45 24.19 3.99
N PHE A 215 8.56 25.14 3.73
CA PHE A 215 7.38 24.92 2.89
C PHE A 215 7.72 24.63 1.44
N GLU A 216 8.83 25.17 0.91
CA GLU A 216 9.26 24.87 -0.46
C GLU A 216 9.79 23.43 -0.57
N GLY A 217 10.64 23.02 0.38
CA GLY A 217 11.12 21.65 0.46
C GLY A 217 9.96 20.65 0.65
N ALA A 218 9.00 21.00 1.52
CA ALA A 218 7.79 20.19 1.73
C ALA A 218 6.99 20.04 0.44
N SER A 219 6.76 21.14 -0.29
CA SER A 219 6.03 21.11 -1.58
C SER A 219 6.74 20.21 -2.60
N ARG A 220 8.07 20.30 -2.71
CA ARG A 220 8.85 19.43 -3.62
C ARG A 220 8.77 17.96 -3.21
N ALA A 221 8.85 17.66 -1.91
CA ALA A 221 8.77 16.28 -1.43
C ALA A 221 7.36 15.70 -1.66
N LEU A 222 6.31 16.46 -1.38
CA LEU A 222 4.92 16.03 -1.59
C LEU A 222 4.57 15.89 -3.07
N ALA A 223 5.14 16.74 -3.95
CA ALA A 223 4.99 16.58 -5.41
C ALA A 223 5.56 15.22 -5.88
N LYS A 224 6.75 14.83 -5.39
CA LYS A 224 7.32 13.51 -5.67
C LYS A 224 6.46 12.37 -5.12
N ALA A 225 5.86 12.55 -3.94
CA ALA A 225 4.96 11.55 -3.35
C ALA A 225 3.71 11.28 -4.19
N VAL A 226 3.26 12.27 -4.98
CA VAL A 226 2.11 12.14 -5.89
C VAL A 226 2.51 11.58 -7.25
N GLU A 227 3.76 11.83 -7.69
CA GLU A 227 4.30 11.32 -8.95
C GLU A 227 4.50 9.79 -8.91
N TYR A 228 4.85 9.23 -7.74
CA TYR A 228 5.14 7.81 -7.52
C TYR A 228 3.98 7.06 -6.86
#